data_4628095c515a5bb7c68a54451d16bafc
#
_entry.id   4628095c515a5bb7c68a54451d16bafc
#
_cell.length_a   1.000
_cell.length_b   1.000
_cell.length_c   1.000
_cell.angle_alpha   90.00
_cell.angle_beta   90.00
_cell.angle_gamma   90.00
#
_symmetry.space_group_name_H-M   'P 1'
#
loop_
_entity.id
_entity.type
_entity.pdbx_description
1 polymer ?
#
loop_
_entity_poly.entity_id
_entity_poly.type
_entity_poly.pdbx_seq_one_letter_code
_entity_poly.pdbx_strand_id
1 'polypeptide(L)'
;MSDNAQTLIKSALRAIGAIASGEEPTASELADGLESLRFMLRHWSDIDLRIYYTTQDSLTMTGATYYTIGSGGDLDVDRPESIRGAYVDNNTPLDLISESRYRDLRISTSSGTAAYLWYSPEYPLGKLYPWPTGGTTLYIDSLKPLQDLDSLTTLVSLPPGYYDAIKWNLAIRLAPEYNVLPSPIIIGLAKSGLDGIEKRNFISKINTISPEVTDVVKDYGSYDIDNG
;
A
#
# COMPACT_ATOMS: atom_id res chain seq x y z
N MET A 1 17.50 -10.76 -8.87
CA MET A 1 18.23 -10.91 -7.59
C MET A 1 17.27 -10.42 -6.54
N SER A 2 16.90 -11.24 -5.59
CA SER A 2 16.11 -10.82 -4.43
C SER A 2 17.10 -10.27 -3.41
N ASP A 3 17.07 -8.95 -3.20
CA ASP A 3 17.90 -8.32 -2.20
C ASP A 3 17.22 -8.49 -0.83
N ASN A 4 17.99 -8.82 0.19
CA ASN A 4 17.54 -8.87 1.56
C ASN A 4 17.93 -7.57 2.31
N ALA A 5 17.38 -7.36 3.50
CA ALA A 5 17.68 -6.19 4.31
C ALA A 5 19.18 -6.04 4.60
N GLN A 6 19.88 -7.16 4.84
CA GLN A 6 21.32 -7.17 5.06
C GLN A 6 22.10 -6.60 3.87
N THR A 7 21.72 -6.96 2.64
CA THR A 7 22.39 -6.46 1.42
C THR A 7 22.19 -4.96 1.25
N LEU A 8 20.99 -4.46 1.55
CA LEU A 8 20.67 -3.02 1.50
C LEU A 8 21.49 -2.23 2.54
N ILE A 9 21.52 -2.70 3.79
CA ILE A 9 22.30 -2.08 4.87
C ILE A 9 23.77 -2.06 4.52
N LYS A 10 24.34 -3.20 4.11
CA LYS A 10 25.73 -3.31 3.68
C LYS A 10 26.07 -2.32 2.56
N SER A 11 25.18 -2.20 1.57
CA SER A 11 25.39 -1.27 0.46
C SER A 11 25.31 0.19 0.88
N ALA A 12 24.46 0.53 1.85
CA ALA A 12 24.35 1.86 2.43
C ALA A 12 25.59 2.24 3.26
N LEU A 13 26.08 1.33 4.12
CA LEU A 13 27.30 1.53 4.90
C LEU A 13 28.53 1.73 4.01
N ARG A 14 28.63 0.98 2.92
CA ARG A 14 29.70 1.19 1.91
C ARG A 14 29.60 2.53 1.21
N ALA A 15 28.39 2.99 0.93
CA ALA A 15 28.18 4.25 0.25
C ALA A 15 28.67 5.45 1.06
N ILE A 16 28.59 5.41 2.39
CA ILE A 16 29.12 6.45 3.29
C ILE A 16 30.59 6.20 3.68
N GLY A 17 31.18 5.05 3.28
CA GLY A 17 32.55 4.73 3.64
C GLY A 17 32.74 4.23 5.08
N ALA A 18 31.68 3.85 5.77
CA ALA A 18 31.73 3.25 7.12
C ALA A 18 32.42 1.88 7.10
N ILE A 19 32.25 1.12 6.01
CA ILE A 19 32.92 -0.15 5.79
C ILE A 19 33.67 -0.15 4.44
N ALA A 20 34.81 -0.85 4.37
CA ALA A 20 35.61 -0.95 3.16
C ALA A 20 34.98 -1.91 2.14
N SER A 21 35.47 -1.82 0.88
CA SER A 21 35.09 -2.78 -0.15
C SER A 21 35.61 -4.16 0.19
N GLY A 22 34.70 -5.16 0.23
CA GLY A 22 35.07 -6.54 0.63
C GLY A 22 34.85 -6.84 2.11
N GLU A 23 34.68 -5.84 2.94
CA GLU A 23 34.38 -5.98 4.37
C GLU A 23 32.92 -6.33 4.61
N GLU A 24 32.67 -7.14 5.64
CA GLU A 24 31.32 -7.47 6.12
C GLU A 24 30.99 -6.66 7.36
N PRO A 25 29.79 -6.07 7.45
CA PRO A 25 29.33 -5.39 8.65
C PRO A 25 29.28 -6.35 9.84
N THR A 26 29.56 -5.86 11.03
CA THR A 26 29.39 -6.60 12.29
C THR A 26 27.91 -6.84 12.57
N ALA A 27 27.62 -7.77 13.48
CA ALA A 27 26.23 -8.06 13.88
C ALA A 27 25.53 -6.84 14.52
N SER A 28 26.28 -5.99 15.27
CA SER A 28 25.76 -4.76 15.83
C SER A 28 25.43 -3.73 14.76
N GLU A 29 26.33 -3.50 13.80
CA GLU A 29 26.08 -2.57 12.68
C GLU A 29 24.90 -2.99 11.82
N LEU A 30 24.69 -4.30 11.65
CA LEU A 30 23.50 -4.82 10.94
C LEU A 30 22.21 -4.62 11.74
N ALA A 31 22.26 -4.76 13.09
CA ALA A 31 21.10 -4.52 13.95
C ALA A 31 20.71 -3.06 13.95
N ASP A 32 21.66 -2.15 14.14
CA ASP A 32 21.44 -0.69 14.12
C ASP A 32 20.95 -0.23 12.74
N GLY A 33 21.57 -0.78 11.66
CA GLY A 33 21.14 -0.54 10.29
C GLY A 33 19.70 -1.02 10.00
N LEU A 34 19.28 -2.16 10.57
CA LEU A 34 17.93 -2.67 10.43
C LEU A 34 16.91 -1.78 11.13
N GLU A 35 17.24 -1.30 12.33
CA GLU A 35 16.39 -0.38 13.08
C GLU A 35 16.22 0.95 12.31
N SER A 36 17.32 1.53 11.84
CA SER A 36 17.31 2.75 11.02
C SER A 36 16.50 2.57 9.72
N LEU A 37 16.61 1.41 9.07
CA LEU A 37 15.83 1.07 7.88
C LEU A 37 14.33 0.98 8.20
N ARG A 38 13.94 0.33 9.30
CA ARG A 38 12.55 0.26 9.76
C ARG A 38 11.97 1.63 10.02
N PHE A 39 12.67 2.49 10.76
CA PHE A 39 12.22 3.85 11.02
C PHE A 39 12.09 4.68 9.73
N MET A 40 13.00 4.48 8.78
CA MET A 40 12.91 5.16 7.49
C MET A 40 11.67 4.75 6.70
N LEU A 41 11.39 3.45 6.61
CA LEU A 41 10.23 2.94 5.87
C LEU A 41 8.90 3.34 6.53
N ARG A 42 8.82 3.30 7.86
CA ARG A 42 7.66 3.81 8.61
C ARG A 42 7.43 5.30 8.34
N HIS A 43 8.49 6.11 8.42
CA HIS A 43 8.40 7.54 8.12
C HIS A 43 7.92 7.78 6.67
N TRP A 44 8.40 6.99 5.72
CA TRP A 44 7.94 7.09 4.33
C TRP A 44 6.45 6.73 4.18
N SER A 45 5.98 5.77 4.94
CA SER A 45 4.54 5.43 4.99
C SER A 45 3.72 6.62 5.51
N ASP A 46 4.18 7.30 6.56
CA ASP A 46 3.48 8.42 7.18
C ASP A 46 3.37 9.65 6.26
N ILE A 47 4.39 9.91 5.42
CA ILE A 47 4.40 11.04 4.47
C ILE A 47 3.83 10.71 3.09
N ASP A 48 3.03 9.65 2.99
CA ASP A 48 2.38 9.22 1.75
C ASP A 48 3.36 8.76 0.62
N LEU A 49 4.63 8.59 0.96
CA LEU A 49 5.66 7.93 0.14
C LEU A 49 5.52 6.42 0.24
N ARG A 50 4.30 5.94 0.06
CA ARG A 50 3.94 4.59 0.39
C ARG A 50 4.50 3.60 -0.63
N ILE A 51 5.25 2.65 -0.15
CA ILE A 51 5.64 1.48 -0.91
C ILE A 51 4.54 0.45 -0.72
N TYR A 52 3.60 0.42 -1.67
CA TYR A 52 2.54 -0.57 -1.65
C TYR A 52 2.88 -1.76 -2.53
N TYR A 53 2.42 -2.90 -2.12
CA TYR A 53 2.21 -4.01 -3.03
C TYR A 53 0.71 -4.33 -3.09
N THR A 54 0.26 -4.69 -4.27
CA THR A 54 -1.12 -5.15 -4.47
C THR A 54 -1.16 -6.65 -4.29
N THR A 55 -2.03 -7.12 -3.39
CA THR A 55 -2.31 -8.54 -3.24
C THR A 55 -3.76 -8.81 -3.53
N GLN A 56 -4.03 -9.98 -4.10
CA GLN A 56 -5.36 -10.53 -4.18
C GLN A 56 -5.54 -11.56 -3.07
N ASP A 57 -6.47 -11.32 -2.20
CA ASP A 57 -6.83 -12.22 -1.11
C ASP A 57 -8.27 -12.69 -1.28
N SER A 58 -8.62 -13.85 -0.72
CA SER A 58 -9.97 -14.39 -0.83
C SER A 58 -10.53 -14.80 0.52
N LEU A 59 -11.83 -14.58 0.70
CA LEU A 59 -12.59 -14.91 1.90
C LEU A 59 -13.89 -15.60 1.52
N THR A 60 -14.19 -16.75 2.12
CA THR A 60 -15.50 -17.39 1.99
C THR A 60 -16.50 -16.70 2.92
N MET A 61 -17.47 -16.01 2.34
CA MET A 61 -18.52 -15.33 3.09
C MET A 61 -19.58 -16.33 3.59
N THR A 62 -20.03 -16.16 4.83
CA THR A 62 -21.04 -16.99 5.50
C THR A 62 -22.40 -16.30 5.63
N GLY A 63 -22.55 -15.12 5.07
CA GLY A 63 -23.75 -14.28 5.22
C GLY A 63 -23.68 -13.34 6.43
N ALA A 64 -22.51 -13.18 7.06
CA ALA A 64 -22.31 -12.21 8.14
C ALA A 64 -22.39 -10.79 7.63
N THR A 65 -22.78 -9.86 8.51
CA THR A 65 -22.88 -8.44 8.18
C THR A 65 -21.53 -7.79 7.87
N TYR A 66 -20.49 -8.28 8.50
CA TYR A 66 -19.11 -7.84 8.26
C TYR A 66 -18.13 -8.99 8.53
N TYR A 67 -16.94 -8.84 8.00
CA TYR A 67 -15.79 -9.73 8.23
C TYR A 67 -14.58 -8.89 8.63
N THR A 68 -13.77 -9.45 9.52
CA THR A 68 -12.52 -8.80 9.96
C THR A 68 -11.36 -9.17 9.03
N ILE A 69 -10.47 -8.19 8.77
CA ILE A 69 -9.27 -8.38 7.97
C ILE A 69 -8.06 -7.83 8.71
N GLY A 70 -7.04 -8.65 8.84
CA GLY A 70 -5.83 -8.35 9.61
C GLY A 70 -5.33 -9.60 10.30
N SER A 71 -4.18 -9.52 10.95
CA SER A 71 -3.60 -10.66 11.69
C SER A 71 -4.56 -11.18 12.75
N GLY A 72 -4.95 -12.46 12.64
CA GLY A 72 -5.93 -13.10 13.51
C GLY A 72 -7.40 -12.75 13.22
N GLY A 73 -7.71 -12.10 12.11
CA GLY A 73 -9.08 -11.83 11.63
C GLY A 73 -9.70 -12.99 10.85
N ASP A 74 -10.96 -12.82 10.41
CA ASP A 74 -11.63 -13.77 9.51
C ASP A 74 -10.86 -13.98 8.22
N LEU A 75 -10.21 -12.94 7.74
CA LEU A 75 -9.20 -12.98 6.69
C LEU A 75 -7.85 -12.65 7.34
N ASP A 76 -7.09 -13.69 7.67
CA ASP A 76 -5.81 -13.59 8.37
C ASP A 76 -4.68 -13.25 7.38
N VAL A 77 -4.56 -11.97 7.09
CA VAL A 77 -3.55 -11.38 6.22
C VAL A 77 -3.14 -10.02 6.81
N ASP A 78 -2.10 -9.41 6.27
CA ASP A 78 -1.75 -8.04 6.67
C ASP A 78 -2.94 -7.10 6.41
N ARG A 79 -3.27 -6.28 7.41
CA ARG A 79 -4.36 -5.32 7.31
C ARG A 79 -4.09 -4.32 6.17
N PRO A 80 -4.95 -4.26 5.14
CA PRO A 80 -4.75 -3.33 4.06
C PRO A 80 -5.03 -1.89 4.50
N GLU A 81 -4.39 -0.94 3.87
CA GLU A 81 -4.72 0.47 4.03
C GLU A 81 -5.96 0.85 3.20
N SER A 82 -6.08 0.26 2.03
CA SER A 82 -7.23 0.47 1.15
C SER A 82 -7.50 -0.75 0.26
N ILE A 83 -8.74 -0.89 -0.16
CA ILE A 83 -9.17 -1.86 -1.16
C ILE A 83 -9.24 -1.13 -2.51
N ARG A 84 -8.68 -1.72 -3.56
CA ARG A 84 -8.72 -1.19 -4.93
C ARG A 84 -9.80 -1.81 -5.79
N GLY A 85 -10.09 -3.07 -5.55
CA GLY A 85 -11.09 -3.82 -6.28
C GLY A 85 -11.64 -4.94 -5.42
N ALA A 86 -12.85 -5.37 -5.71
CA ALA A 86 -13.46 -6.51 -5.08
C ALA A 86 -14.34 -7.25 -6.10
N TYR A 87 -14.38 -8.57 -5.97
CA TYR A 87 -15.15 -9.45 -6.86
C TYR A 87 -15.80 -10.56 -6.03
N VAL A 88 -16.94 -11.02 -6.48
CA VAL A 88 -17.50 -12.29 -5.99
C VAL A 88 -17.47 -13.33 -7.11
N ASP A 89 -17.78 -14.54 -6.78
CA ASP A 89 -17.76 -15.71 -7.66
C ASP A 89 -17.89 -15.37 -9.17
N ASN A 90 -17.23 -16.12 -10.01
CA ASN A 90 -17.21 -15.90 -11.48
C ASN A 90 -16.73 -14.49 -11.91
N ASN A 91 -15.92 -13.84 -11.09
CA ASN A 91 -15.32 -12.54 -11.40
C ASN A 91 -16.35 -11.40 -11.57
N THR A 92 -17.46 -11.46 -10.83
CA THR A 92 -18.45 -10.38 -10.80
C THR A 92 -17.92 -9.23 -9.93
N PRO A 93 -17.66 -8.04 -10.47
CA PRO A 93 -17.11 -6.94 -9.72
C PRO A 93 -18.13 -6.39 -8.69
N LEU A 94 -17.63 -5.92 -7.55
CA LEU A 94 -18.38 -5.16 -6.55
C LEU A 94 -18.01 -3.69 -6.64
N ASP A 95 -19.00 -2.83 -6.48
CA ASP A 95 -18.76 -1.40 -6.34
C ASP A 95 -18.22 -1.11 -4.93
N LEU A 96 -17.07 -0.43 -4.88
CA LEU A 96 -16.51 0.06 -3.61
C LEU A 96 -17.24 1.34 -3.21
N ILE A 97 -17.89 1.34 -2.06
CA ILE A 97 -18.74 2.44 -1.61
C ILE A 97 -18.24 3.07 -0.29
N SER A 98 -18.65 4.31 -0.04
CA SER A 98 -18.37 4.99 1.21
C SER A 98 -19.27 4.49 2.36
N GLU A 99 -18.87 4.81 3.60
CA GLU A 99 -19.65 4.50 4.80
C GLU A 99 -21.08 5.08 4.72
N SER A 100 -21.21 6.32 4.28
CA SER A 100 -22.52 6.99 4.16
C SER A 100 -23.42 6.22 3.20
N ARG A 101 -22.92 5.85 2.02
CA ARG A 101 -23.65 5.06 1.03
C ARG A 101 -24.05 3.69 1.57
N TYR A 102 -23.13 3.01 2.29
CA TYR A 102 -23.45 1.73 2.92
C TYR A 102 -24.57 1.83 3.93
N ARG A 103 -24.59 2.89 4.76
CA ARG A 103 -25.65 3.14 5.75
C ARG A 103 -27.00 3.37 5.12
N ASP A 104 -27.05 4.08 3.99
CA ASP A 104 -28.28 4.31 3.22
C ASP A 104 -28.85 2.99 2.64
N LEU A 105 -27.99 2.10 2.14
CA LEU A 105 -28.41 0.80 1.60
C LEU A 105 -28.90 -0.16 2.68
N ARG A 106 -28.35 -0.11 3.89
CA ARG A 106 -28.68 -1.01 4.99
C ARG A 106 -30.11 -0.83 5.54
N ILE A 107 -30.83 0.20 5.15
CA ILE A 107 -32.24 0.40 5.53
C ILE A 107 -33.14 -0.70 4.96
N SER A 108 -32.73 -1.39 3.88
CA SER A 108 -33.44 -2.55 3.34
C SER A 108 -32.73 -3.85 3.70
N THR A 109 -33.41 -4.79 4.34
CA THR A 109 -32.90 -6.16 4.56
C THR A 109 -32.94 -6.91 3.24
N SER A 110 -31.76 -7.13 2.62
CA SER A 110 -31.62 -7.92 1.42
C SER A 110 -30.57 -9.00 1.62
N SER A 111 -30.94 -10.23 1.38
CA SER A 111 -30.00 -11.35 1.25
C SER A 111 -29.81 -11.67 -0.23
N GLY A 112 -28.59 -11.93 -0.66
CA GLY A 112 -28.28 -12.22 -2.06
C GLY A 112 -26.80 -12.06 -2.33
N THR A 113 -26.40 -12.22 -3.59
CA THR A 113 -25.02 -12.00 -4.02
C THR A 113 -24.62 -10.55 -3.77
N ALA A 114 -23.48 -10.35 -3.13
CA ALA A 114 -22.96 -9.01 -2.85
C ALA A 114 -22.73 -8.24 -4.16
N ALA A 115 -23.13 -6.97 -4.18
CA ALA A 115 -22.89 -6.04 -5.27
C ALA A 115 -22.03 -4.84 -4.84
N TYR A 116 -22.00 -4.58 -3.54
CA TYR A 116 -21.27 -3.44 -2.95
C TYR A 116 -20.34 -3.94 -1.84
N LEU A 117 -19.25 -3.24 -1.66
CA LEU A 117 -18.32 -3.44 -0.54
C LEU A 117 -17.92 -2.10 0.05
N TRP A 118 -18.09 -1.96 1.36
CA TRP A 118 -17.46 -0.90 2.14
C TRP A 118 -16.36 -1.48 3.00
N TYR A 119 -15.20 -0.82 3.01
CA TYR A 119 -14.05 -1.16 3.85
C TYR A 119 -13.83 -0.08 4.91
N SER A 120 -13.78 -0.49 6.17
CA SER A 120 -13.40 0.36 7.31
C SER A 120 -11.99 -0.01 7.78
N PRO A 121 -11.00 0.89 7.66
CA PRO A 121 -9.61 0.61 8.05
C PRO A 121 -9.38 0.78 9.57
N GLU A 122 -10.23 0.18 10.39
CA GLU A 122 -10.09 0.20 11.85
C GLU A 122 -8.81 -0.52 12.30
N TYR A 123 -8.31 -0.15 13.49
CA TYR A 123 -7.15 -0.78 14.11
C TYR A 123 -7.59 -1.56 15.36
N PRO A 124 -7.05 -2.75 15.65
CA PRO A 124 -6.02 -3.47 14.91
C PRO A 124 -6.53 -4.24 13.68
N LEU A 125 -7.82 -4.50 13.57
CA LEU A 125 -8.45 -5.24 12.47
C LEU A 125 -9.33 -4.31 11.65
N GLY A 126 -9.13 -4.28 10.34
CA GLY A 126 -10.08 -3.66 9.42
C GLY A 126 -11.36 -4.46 9.30
N LYS A 127 -12.42 -3.87 8.78
CA LYS A 127 -13.71 -4.52 8.56
C LYS A 127 -14.18 -4.38 7.13
N LEU A 128 -14.62 -5.48 6.56
CA LEU A 128 -15.21 -5.60 5.24
C LEU A 128 -16.73 -5.74 5.40
N TYR A 129 -17.50 -4.85 4.78
CA TYR A 129 -18.97 -4.83 4.84
C TYR A 129 -19.54 -5.09 3.44
N PRO A 130 -19.78 -6.36 3.05
CA PRO A 130 -20.44 -6.67 1.80
C PRO A 130 -21.95 -6.38 1.87
N TRP A 131 -22.54 -5.99 0.73
CA TRP A 131 -23.98 -5.77 0.61
C TRP A 131 -24.48 -6.14 -0.79
N PRO A 132 -25.59 -6.92 -0.94
CA PRO A 132 -26.29 -7.70 0.11
C PRO A 132 -25.40 -8.75 0.77
N THR A 133 -25.84 -9.26 1.93
CA THR A 133 -25.12 -10.32 2.64
C THR A 133 -25.49 -11.68 2.04
N GLY A 134 -24.51 -12.36 1.45
CA GLY A 134 -24.68 -13.68 0.86
C GLY A 134 -23.48 -14.57 1.09
N GLY A 135 -23.66 -15.88 0.97
CA GLY A 135 -22.59 -16.86 1.14
C GLY A 135 -21.91 -17.17 -0.19
N THR A 136 -20.94 -16.36 -0.58
CA THR A 136 -20.10 -16.54 -1.78
C THR A 136 -18.64 -16.30 -1.44
N THR A 137 -17.71 -16.57 -2.35
CA THR A 137 -16.30 -16.23 -2.15
C THR A 137 -16.07 -14.79 -2.60
N LEU A 138 -15.60 -13.96 -1.66
CA LEU A 138 -15.17 -12.59 -1.90
C LEU A 138 -13.67 -12.60 -2.22
N TYR A 139 -13.30 -11.99 -3.32
CA TYR A 139 -11.92 -11.71 -3.69
C TYR A 139 -11.69 -10.21 -3.57
N ILE A 140 -10.59 -9.82 -2.97
CA ILE A 140 -10.24 -8.41 -2.79
C ILE A 140 -8.83 -8.13 -3.32
N ASP A 141 -8.70 -7.11 -4.14
CA ASP A 141 -7.43 -6.53 -4.52
C ASP A 141 -7.12 -5.39 -3.54
N SER A 142 -6.15 -5.60 -2.69
CA SER A 142 -5.83 -4.70 -1.60
C SER A 142 -4.43 -4.10 -1.73
N LEU A 143 -4.30 -2.86 -1.25
CA LEU A 143 -3.03 -2.20 -1.04
C LEU A 143 -2.57 -2.45 0.38
N LYS A 144 -1.46 -3.16 0.50
CA LYS A 144 -0.84 -3.41 1.79
C LYS A 144 0.41 -2.55 1.94
N PRO A 145 0.67 -2.01 3.14
CA PRO A 145 1.95 -1.38 3.42
C PRO A 145 3.06 -2.42 3.26
N LEU A 146 4.26 -1.96 2.94
CA LEU A 146 5.41 -2.84 2.93
C LEU A 146 5.54 -3.45 4.34
N GLN A 147 5.61 -4.78 4.40
CA GLN A 147 5.79 -5.50 5.66
C GLN A 147 6.95 -4.92 6.46
N ASP A 148 6.79 -4.79 7.76
CA ASP A 148 7.92 -4.54 8.66
C ASP A 148 8.99 -5.61 8.38
N LEU A 149 10.21 -5.16 8.15
CA LEU A 149 11.34 -6.04 7.92
C LEU A 149 11.72 -6.70 9.25
N ASP A 150 11.10 -7.83 9.56
CA ASP A 150 11.27 -8.50 10.86
C ASP A 150 12.67 -9.06 11.06
N SER A 151 13.41 -9.33 9.99
CA SER A 151 14.75 -9.86 10.07
C SER A 151 15.67 -9.40 8.93
N LEU A 152 16.98 -9.53 9.14
CA LEU A 152 18.02 -9.24 8.15
C LEU A 152 17.90 -10.11 6.89
N THR A 153 17.33 -11.30 7.03
CA THR A 153 17.18 -12.29 5.95
C THR A 153 15.84 -12.15 5.22
N THR A 154 14.92 -11.30 5.69
CA THR A 154 13.65 -11.06 5.02
C THR A 154 13.92 -10.59 3.59
N LEU A 155 13.38 -11.34 2.62
CA LEU A 155 13.45 -10.97 1.21
C LEU A 155 12.57 -9.75 0.97
N VAL A 156 13.18 -8.68 0.51
CA VAL A 156 12.49 -7.45 0.16
C VAL A 156 12.11 -7.55 -1.30
N SER A 157 10.83 -7.74 -1.59
CA SER A 157 10.32 -7.72 -2.97
C SER A 157 9.78 -6.34 -3.29
N LEU A 158 10.59 -5.51 -3.93
CA LEU A 158 10.26 -4.15 -4.30
C LEU A 158 10.33 -3.96 -5.82
N PRO A 159 9.54 -3.06 -6.38
CA PRO A 159 9.73 -2.65 -7.77
C PRO A 159 11.13 -2.11 -8.01
N PRO A 160 11.72 -2.33 -9.21
CA PRO A 160 13.01 -1.73 -9.58
C PRO A 160 12.99 -0.21 -9.38
N GLY A 161 14.03 0.34 -8.81
CA GLY A 161 14.13 1.77 -8.48
C GLY A 161 13.83 2.11 -7.02
N TYR A 162 13.09 1.29 -6.29
CA TYR A 162 12.97 1.45 -4.84
C TYR A 162 14.24 1.07 -4.10
N TYR A 163 14.93 0.04 -4.55
CA TYR A 163 16.21 -0.39 -3.98
C TYR A 163 17.24 0.73 -3.96
N ASP A 164 17.34 1.46 -5.08
CA ASP A 164 18.29 2.56 -5.20
C ASP A 164 17.90 3.73 -4.28
N ALA A 165 16.62 4.09 -4.25
CA ALA A 165 16.12 5.12 -3.35
C ALA A 165 16.34 4.75 -1.87
N ILE A 166 16.04 3.50 -1.48
CA ILE A 166 16.26 3.00 -0.11
C ILE A 166 17.74 3.05 0.25
N LYS A 167 18.61 2.53 -0.61
CA LYS A 167 20.04 2.52 -0.39
C LYS A 167 20.62 3.89 -0.08
N TRP A 168 20.33 4.87 -0.94
CA TRP A 168 20.90 6.22 -0.80
C TRP A 168 20.30 7.00 0.38
N ASN A 169 19.01 6.85 0.63
CA ASN A 169 18.37 7.51 1.78
C ASN A 169 18.78 6.87 3.11
N LEU A 170 18.93 5.54 3.15
CA LEU A 170 19.46 4.84 4.31
C LEU A 170 20.91 5.25 4.58
N ALA A 171 21.74 5.41 3.54
CA ALA A 171 23.11 5.88 3.67
C ALA A 171 23.15 7.28 4.34
N ILE A 172 22.29 8.22 3.94
CA ILE A 172 22.20 9.53 4.59
C ILE A 172 21.78 9.40 6.05
N ARG A 173 20.85 8.51 6.35
CA ARG A 173 20.31 8.33 7.72
C ARG A 173 21.33 7.70 8.66
N LEU A 174 22.14 6.78 8.16
CA LEU A 174 23.23 6.15 8.93
C LEU A 174 24.46 7.05 9.09
N ALA A 175 24.70 7.98 8.18
CA ALA A 175 25.89 8.80 8.17
C ALA A 175 26.18 9.52 9.53
N PRO A 176 25.21 10.12 10.26
CA PRO A 176 25.45 10.70 11.56
C PRO A 176 25.92 9.70 12.62
N GLU A 177 25.44 8.46 12.59
CA GLU A 177 25.82 7.40 13.55
C GLU A 177 27.31 7.04 13.44
N TYR A 178 27.84 7.15 12.22
CA TYR A 178 29.26 6.90 11.92
C TYR A 178 30.10 8.18 11.88
N ASN A 179 29.54 9.33 12.30
CA ASN A 179 30.19 10.63 12.27
C ASN A 179 30.77 10.99 10.88
N VAL A 180 30.05 10.62 9.82
CA VAL A 180 30.41 10.88 8.42
C VAL A 180 29.46 11.93 7.84
N LEU A 181 30.02 12.89 7.08
CA LEU A 181 29.21 13.83 6.30
C LEU A 181 28.92 13.23 4.93
N PRO A 182 27.63 13.01 4.56
CA PRO A 182 27.29 12.51 3.22
C PRO A 182 27.80 13.46 2.13
N SER A 183 28.41 12.91 1.08
CA SER A 183 28.84 13.73 -0.04
C SER A 183 27.62 14.34 -0.78
N PRO A 184 27.77 15.50 -1.46
CA PRO A 184 26.71 16.11 -2.27
C PRO A 184 26.15 15.15 -3.34
N ILE A 185 26.96 14.22 -3.82
CA ILE A 185 26.56 13.18 -4.78
C ILE A 185 25.55 12.22 -4.16
N ILE A 186 25.81 11.73 -2.93
CA ILE A 186 24.90 10.85 -2.20
C ILE A 186 23.57 11.55 -1.94
N ILE A 187 23.61 12.82 -1.52
CA ILE A 187 22.41 13.63 -1.29
C ILE A 187 21.59 13.78 -2.59
N GLY A 188 22.27 14.05 -3.72
CA GLY A 188 21.62 14.17 -5.03
C GLY A 188 20.96 12.86 -5.48
N LEU A 189 21.63 11.71 -5.28
CA LEU A 189 21.09 10.38 -5.62
C LEU A 189 19.90 10.02 -4.73
N ALA A 190 19.97 10.31 -3.44
CA ALA A 190 18.87 10.07 -2.50
C ALA A 190 17.62 10.86 -2.88
N LYS A 191 17.78 12.16 -3.19
CA LYS A 191 16.68 13.02 -3.63
C LYS A 191 16.09 12.52 -4.95
N SER A 192 16.92 12.22 -5.94
CA SER A 192 16.46 11.70 -7.24
C SER A 192 15.68 10.39 -7.10
N GLY A 193 16.12 9.51 -6.17
CA GLY A 193 15.41 8.27 -5.85
C GLY A 193 14.02 8.52 -5.27
N LEU A 194 13.88 9.44 -4.31
CA LEU A 194 12.60 9.83 -3.73
C LEU A 194 11.66 10.46 -4.76
N ASP A 195 12.16 11.42 -5.53
CA ASP A 195 11.38 12.07 -6.60
C ASP A 195 10.83 11.04 -7.61
N GLY A 196 11.60 9.98 -7.88
CA GLY A 196 11.18 8.87 -8.73
C GLY A 196 10.03 8.05 -8.15
N ILE A 197 10.03 7.81 -6.83
CA ILE A 197 8.96 7.11 -6.11
C ILE A 197 7.70 7.99 -6.07
N GLU A 198 7.83 9.26 -5.71
CA GLU A 198 6.71 10.21 -5.66
C GLU A 198 5.98 10.31 -6.99
N LYS A 199 6.71 10.44 -8.09
CA LYS A 199 6.13 10.50 -9.44
C LYS A 199 5.34 9.24 -9.78
N ARG A 200 5.83 8.05 -9.41
CA ARG A 200 5.11 6.79 -9.65
C ARG A 200 3.83 6.70 -8.81
N ASN A 201 3.90 7.10 -7.54
CA ASN A 201 2.74 7.11 -6.66
C ASN A 201 1.68 8.10 -7.13
N PHE A 202 2.08 9.26 -7.65
CA PHE A 202 1.19 10.26 -8.22
C PHE A 202 0.45 9.75 -9.46
N ILE A 203 1.15 9.11 -10.39
CA ILE A 203 0.54 8.51 -11.60
C ILE A 203 -0.46 7.41 -11.21
N SER A 204 -0.15 6.59 -10.23
CA SER A 204 -1.06 5.58 -9.71
C SER A 204 -2.35 6.19 -9.12
N LYS A 205 -2.27 7.34 -8.45
CA LYS A 205 -3.44 8.06 -7.92
C LYS A 205 -4.34 8.61 -9.02
N ILE A 206 -3.76 9.16 -10.10
CA ILE A 206 -4.55 9.71 -11.23
C ILE A 206 -5.33 8.61 -11.94
N ASN A 207 -4.75 7.43 -12.13
CA ASN A 207 -5.41 6.32 -12.81
C ASN A 207 -6.57 5.69 -11.99
N THR A 208 -6.69 6.01 -10.69
CA THR A 208 -7.80 5.58 -9.84
C THR A 208 -8.94 6.60 -9.74
N ILE A 209 -8.80 7.78 -10.33
CA ILE A 209 -9.92 8.72 -10.46
C ILE A 209 -10.76 8.21 -11.62
N SER A 210 -11.78 7.40 -11.31
CA SER A 210 -12.82 7.02 -12.26
C SER A 210 -13.52 8.30 -12.74
N PRO A 211 -13.75 8.48 -14.04
CA PRO A 211 -14.47 9.64 -14.55
C PRO A 211 -15.98 9.48 -14.28
N GLU A 212 -16.39 9.54 -13.04
CA GLU A 212 -17.84 9.67 -12.68
C GLU A 212 -18.44 11.04 -13.07
N VAL A 213 -17.72 11.86 -13.83
CA VAL A 213 -18.18 13.18 -14.26
C VAL A 213 -19.03 13.10 -15.54
N THR A 214 -19.18 11.94 -16.18
CA THR A 214 -19.91 11.83 -17.44
C THR A 214 -21.43 11.71 -17.29
N ASP A 215 -21.95 11.43 -16.11
CA ASP A 215 -23.41 11.30 -15.93
C ASP A 215 -24.12 12.61 -15.57
N VAL A 216 -23.40 13.70 -15.26
CA VAL A 216 -24.02 15.00 -14.96
C VAL A 216 -24.41 15.79 -16.22
N VAL A 217 -23.98 15.34 -17.40
CA VAL A 217 -24.25 16.09 -18.66
C VAL A 217 -25.41 15.51 -19.48
N LYS A 218 -26.03 14.42 -19.04
CA LYS A 218 -27.11 13.78 -19.84
C LYS A 218 -28.53 14.26 -19.55
N ASP A 219 -28.73 15.18 -18.60
CA ASP A 219 -30.09 15.63 -18.26
C ASP A 219 -30.29 17.16 -18.42
N TYR A 220 -29.62 17.77 -19.37
CA TYR A 220 -30.14 18.99 -19.95
C TYR A 220 -30.97 18.59 -21.16
N GLY A 221 -32.27 18.39 -20.91
CA GLY A 221 -33.26 18.26 -21.95
C GLY A 221 -33.03 19.36 -22.99
N SER A 222 -32.97 18.98 -24.26
CA SER A 222 -32.90 19.94 -25.36
C SER A 222 -34.11 20.86 -25.24
N TYR A 223 -33.86 22.10 -24.84
CA TYR A 223 -34.87 23.15 -24.91
C TYR A 223 -35.11 23.45 -26.39
N ASP A 224 -36.26 23.00 -26.88
CA ASP A 224 -36.71 23.27 -28.24
C ASP A 224 -37.23 24.70 -28.31
N ILE A 225 -36.43 25.57 -28.94
CA ILE A 225 -36.75 27.01 -29.07
C ILE A 225 -37.89 27.25 -30.07
N ASP A 226 -38.27 26.28 -30.89
CA ASP A 226 -39.25 26.46 -31.98
C ASP A 226 -40.70 26.17 -31.56
N ASN A 227 -41.00 25.76 -30.32
CA ASN A 227 -42.33 25.55 -29.81
C ASN A 227 -42.53 26.24 -28.43
N GLY A 228 -42.28 27.55 -28.41
CA GLY A 228 -42.57 28.40 -27.25
C GLY A 228 -44.04 28.72 -27.03
#